data_cef3fdf3e0e46be9fe6cfdbfa5876d43
#
_entry.id   cef3fdf3e0e46be9fe6cfdbfa5876d43
#
_cell.length_a   1.000
_cell.length_b   1.000
_cell.length_c   1.000
_cell.angle_alpha   90.00
_cell.angle_beta   90.00
_cell.angle_gamma   90.00
#
_symmetry.space_group_name_H-M   'P 1'
#
loop_
_entity.id
_entity.type
_entity.pdbx_description
1 polymer ?
#
loop_
_entity_poly.entity_id
_entity_poly.type
_entity_poly.pdbx_seq_one_letter_code
_entity_poly.pdbx_strand_id
1 'polypeptide(L)'
;MENWTKKIHVGSSLPAKDGQYAMFVGRWQPLHPGHQELFKQAMDEGKNVLICIRDIAPDEKNPFAAEKVRFNIMEHYSKECEEGKVKVMVIPDICSVEFGRGVGYDIIERIPPQQIADISATKIREQMRQEGKL
;
A
#
# COMPACT_ATOMS: atom_id res chain seq x y z
N MET A 1 0.26 -18.85 -11.67
CA MET A 1 0.22 -17.38 -11.68
C MET A 1 1.61 -16.82 -11.84
N GLU A 2 1.76 -15.84 -12.70
CA GLU A 2 3.05 -15.20 -12.90
C GLU A 2 3.54 -14.54 -11.62
N ASN A 3 4.83 -14.66 -11.36
CA ASN A 3 5.46 -14.01 -10.24
C ASN A 3 5.78 -12.55 -10.61
N TRP A 4 4.97 -11.62 -10.10
CA TRP A 4 5.16 -10.19 -10.34
C TRP A 4 6.05 -9.54 -9.29
N THR A 5 6.58 -10.35 -8.38
CA THR A 5 7.36 -9.87 -7.26
C THR A 5 8.83 -9.86 -7.63
N LYS A 6 9.49 -8.75 -7.38
CA LYS A 6 10.92 -8.59 -7.60
C LYS A 6 11.57 -8.19 -6.29
N LYS A 7 12.54 -8.99 -5.83
CA LYS A 7 13.35 -8.60 -4.68
C LYS A 7 14.43 -7.64 -5.12
N ILE A 8 14.47 -6.47 -4.51
CA ILE A 8 15.48 -5.46 -4.77
C ILE A 8 16.65 -5.61 -3.81
N HIS A 9 16.34 -5.98 -2.56
CA HIS A 9 17.35 -6.18 -1.52
C HIS A 9 16.87 -7.25 -0.56
N VAL A 10 17.79 -8.09 -0.11
CA VAL A 10 17.53 -9.10 0.92
C VAL A 10 18.38 -8.77 2.14
N GLY A 11 17.73 -8.32 3.22
CA GLY A 11 18.42 -7.97 4.47
C GLY A 11 18.78 -9.18 5.32
N SER A 12 18.00 -10.26 5.19
CA SER A 12 18.19 -11.50 5.92
C SER A 12 17.72 -12.66 5.06
N SER A 13 18.34 -13.81 5.21
CA SER A 13 17.90 -15.05 4.53
C SER A 13 16.83 -15.81 5.31
N LEU A 14 16.42 -15.30 6.46
CA LEU A 14 15.40 -15.97 7.28
C LEU A 14 14.01 -15.80 6.65
N PRO A 15 13.18 -16.86 6.65
CA PRO A 15 11.81 -16.74 6.19
C PRO A 15 11.01 -15.81 7.10
N ALA A 16 9.95 -15.23 6.55
CA ALA A 16 9.03 -14.43 7.35
C ALA A 16 8.40 -15.28 8.44
N LYS A 17 8.32 -14.74 9.65
CA LYS A 17 7.62 -15.37 10.75
C LYS A 17 6.14 -15.05 10.66
N ASP A 18 5.30 -15.93 11.20
CA ASP A 18 3.88 -15.68 11.28
C ASP A 18 3.62 -14.35 12.00
N GLY A 19 2.74 -13.54 11.43
CA GLY A 19 2.36 -12.27 12.00
C GLY A 19 3.29 -11.11 11.70
N GLN A 20 4.34 -11.31 10.92
CA GLN A 20 5.16 -10.19 10.45
C GLN A 20 4.46 -9.42 9.36
N TYR A 21 4.78 -8.14 9.25
CA TYR A 21 4.10 -7.21 8.37
C TYR A 21 4.92 -6.90 7.12
N ALA A 22 4.23 -6.86 5.98
CA ALA A 22 4.75 -6.24 4.76
C ALA A 22 4.31 -4.77 4.79
N MET A 23 5.26 -3.84 4.71
CA MET A 23 4.98 -2.41 4.76
C MET A 23 4.83 -1.85 3.36
N PHE A 24 3.71 -1.16 3.13
CA PHE A 24 3.45 -0.43 1.90
C PHE A 24 3.32 1.05 2.23
N VAL A 25 4.03 1.89 1.49
CA VAL A 25 4.00 3.34 1.69
C VAL A 25 3.44 4.00 0.45
N GLY A 26 2.49 4.89 0.63
CA GLY A 26 1.88 5.59 -0.50
C GLY A 26 0.98 6.72 -0.05
N ARG A 27 0.31 7.31 -1.04
CA ARG A 27 -0.65 8.39 -0.80
C ARG A 27 -2.09 7.87 -0.80
N TRP A 28 -2.34 6.80 -1.57
CA TRP A 28 -3.63 6.11 -1.64
C TRP A 28 -4.80 7.07 -1.92
N GLN A 29 -4.73 7.78 -3.04
CA GLN A 29 -5.61 8.92 -3.39
C GLN A 29 -6.48 8.69 -4.63
N PRO A 30 -7.49 7.80 -4.60
CA PRO A 30 -7.89 6.92 -3.50
C PRO A 30 -7.26 5.54 -3.59
N LEU A 31 -7.55 4.69 -2.61
CA LEU A 31 -7.29 3.25 -2.71
C LEU A 31 -8.08 2.68 -3.89
N HIS A 32 -7.45 1.84 -4.70
CA HIS A 32 -8.09 1.26 -5.89
C HIS A 32 -7.66 -0.20 -6.08
N PRO A 33 -8.28 -0.93 -7.03
CA PRO A 33 -7.98 -2.35 -7.21
C PRO A 33 -6.51 -2.68 -7.45
N GLY A 34 -5.76 -1.77 -8.07
CA GLY A 34 -4.32 -1.96 -8.24
C GLY A 34 -3.58 -2.07 -6.91
N HIS A 35 -3.92 -1.19 -5.98
CA HIS A 35 -3.36 -1.23 -4.63
C HIS A 35 -3.79 -2.49 -3.88
N GLN A 36 -5.06 -2.83 -3.98
CA GLN A 36 -5.63 -3.98 -3.29
C GLN A 36 -4.96 -5.29 -3.74
N GLU A 37 -4.62 -5.38 -5.02
CA GLU A 37 -3.92 -6.54 -5.54
C GLU A 37 -2.52 -6.68 -4.94
N LEU A 38 -1.81 -5.56 -4.75
CA LEU A 38 -0.50 -5.59 -4.09
C LEU A 38 -0.60 -6.12 -2.67
N PHE A 39 -1.58 -5.66 -1.91
CA PHE A 39 -1.80 -6.11 -0.53
C PHE A 39 -2.19 -7.59 -0.51
N LYS A 40 -3.04 -8.01 -1.46
CA LYS A 40 -3.47 -9.40 -1.57
C LYS A 40 -2.29 -10.33 -1.80
N GLN A 41 -1.34 -9.95 -2.67
CA GLN A 41 -0.15 -10.75 -2.91
C GLN A 41 0.65 -10.99 -1.63
N ALA A 42 0.82 -9.95 -0.82
CA ALA A 42 1.53 -10.08 0.45
C ALA A 42 0.77 -10.99 1.42
N MET A 43 -0.54 -10.83 1.52
CA MET A 43 -1.37 -11.67 2.38
C MET A 43 -1.37 -13.14 1.93
N ASP A 44 -1.37 -13.37 0.62
CA ASP A 44 -1.30 -14.73 0.06
C ASP A 44 0.04 -15.41 0.40
N GLU A 45 1.08 -14.64 0.67
CA GLU A 45 2.38 -15.14 1.13
C GLU A 45 2.43 -15.36 2.64
N GLY A 46 1.33 -15.18 3.34
CA GLY A 46 1.25 -15.37 4.79
C GLY A 46 1.69 -14.16 5.61
N LYS A 47 1.84 -13.01 4.99
CA LYS A 47 2.23 -11.78 5.69
C LYS A 47 1.00 -10.99 6.11
N ASN A 48 1.11 -10.28 7.22
CA ASN A 48 0.17 -9.20 7.53
C ASN A 48 0.59 -7.96 6.74
N VAL A 49 -0.29 -6.98 6.63
CA VAL A 49 -0.05 -5.79 5.81
C VAL A 49 -0.10 -4.54 6.68
N LEU A 50 0.93 -3.72 6.58
CA LEU A 50 1.00 -2.40 7.21
C LEU A 50 0.91 -1.36 6.09
N ILE A 51 -0.18 -0.59 6.09
CA ILE A 51 -0.40 0.45 5.09
C ILE A 51 -0.05 1.79 5.71
N CYS A 52 1.00 2.41 5.20
CA CYS A 52 1.49 3.70 5.68
C CYS A 52 1.05 4.79 4.71
N ILE A 53 0.36 5.80 5.22
CA ILE A 53 -0.18 6.91 4.45
C ILE A 53 0.72 8.11 4.67
N ARG A 54 1.31 8.64 3.60
CA ARG A 54 2.13 9.85 3.66
C ARG A 54 1.22 11.04 3.95
N ASP A 55 1.55 11.79 5.01
CA ASP A 55 0.77 12.96 5.42
C ASP A 55 1.11 14.15 4.53
N ILE A 56 0.27 14.37 3.53
CA ILE A 56 0.44 15.42 2.53
C ILE A 56 -0.75 16.37 2.63
N ALA A 57 -0.48 17.68 2.60
CA ALA A 57 -1.56 18.66 2.54
C ALA A 57 -2.40 18.44 1.28
N PRO A 58 -3.73 18.48 1.38
CA PRO A 58 -4.58 18.28 0.21
C PRO A 58 -4.25 19.26 -0.91
N ASP A 59 -4.18 18.74 -2.13
CA ASP A 59 -3.95 19.52 -3.35
C ASP A 59 -4.71 18.87 -4.51
N GLU A 60 -4.48 19.35 -5.73
CA GLU A 60 -5.19 18.86 -6.90
C GLU A 60 -4.92 17.37 -7.17
N LYS A 61 -3.69 16.91 -6.94
CA LYS A 61 -3.30 15.50 -7.14
C LYS A 61 -3.60 14.64 -5.94
N ASN A 62 -3.73 15.25 -4.76
CA ASN A 62 -3.96 14.56 -3.50
C ASN A 62 -5.12 15.25 -2.79
N PRO A 63 -6.36 15.05 -3.28
CA PRO A 63 -7.51 15.82 -2.78
C PRO A 63 -7.97 15.44 -1.38
N PHE A 64 -7.54 14.28 -0.88
CA PHE A 64 -7.99 13.78 0.41
C PHE A 64 -6.91 14.01 1.48
N ALA A 65 -7.34 14.50 2.65
CA ALA A 65 -6.46 14.57 3.81
C ALA A 65 -6.09 13.14 4.26
N ALA A 66 -4.91 12.98 4.86
CA ALA A 66 -4.40 11.66 5.26
C ALA A 66 -5.37 10.93 6.19
N GLU A 67 -6.02 11.62 7.12
CA GLU A 67 -6.99 11.00 8.02
C GLU A 67 -8.23 10.48 7.28
N LYS A 68 -8.66 11.16 6.22
CA LYS A 68 -9.76 10.68 5.38
C LYS A 68 -9.36 9.42 4.64
N VAL A 69 -8.14 9.38 4.12
CA VAL A 69 -7.59 8.19 3.46
C VAL A 69 -7.52 7.03 4.45
N ARG A 70 -7.03 7.29 5.65
CA ARG A 70 -6.94 6.29 6.71
C ARG A 70 -8.31 5.71 7.03
N PHE A 71 -9.30 6.56 7.23
CA PHE A 71 -10.67 6.14 7.51
C PHE A 71 -11.22 5.24 6.39
N ASN A 72 -11.05 5.66 5.15
CA ASN A 72 -11.56 4.92 3.99
C ASN A 72 -10.91 3.54 3.87
N ILE A 73 -9.60 3.46 4.10
CA ILE A 73 -8.87 2.18 4.04
C ILE A 73 -9.31 1.27 5.17
N MET A 74 -9.42 1.78 6.38
CA MET A 74 -9.87 1.00 7.54
C MET A 74 -11.30 0.52 7.38
N GLU A 75 -12.16 1.30 6.77
CA GLU A 75 -13.52 0.88 6.48
C GLU A 75 -13.55 -0.27 5.47
N HIS A 76 -12.75 -0.16 4.41
CA HIS A 76 -12.65 -1.21 3.38
C HIS A 76 -12.11 -2.52 3.96
N TYR A 77 -11.12 -2.44 4.83
CA TYR A 77 -10.47 -3.61 5.44
C TYR A 77 -10.89 -3.81 6.90
N SER A 78 -12.13 -3.45 7.26
CA SER A 78 -12.55 -3.49 8.67
C SER A 78 -12.38 -4.87 9.29
N LYS A 79 -12.72 -5.93 8.58
CA LYS A 79 -12.55 -7.30 9.06
C LYS A 79 -11.09 -7.64 9.29
N GLU A 80 -10.24 -7.35 8.32
CA GLU A 80 -8.81 -7.63 8.39
C GLU A 80 -8.12 -6.80 9.48
N CYS A 81 -8.60 -5.57 9.70
CA CYS A 81 -8.10 -4.73 10.79
C CYS A 81 -8.44 -5.33 12.15
N GLU A 82 -9.68 -5.83 12.32
CA GLU A 82 -10.08 -6.50 13.57
C GLU A 82 -9.25 -7.76 13.83
N GLU A 83 -8.92 -8.50 12.78
CA GLU A 83 -8.14 -9.71 12.88
C GLU A 83 -6.63 -9.45 13.06
N GLY A 84 -6.20 -8.20 12.98
CA GLY A 84 -4.79 -7.85 13.06
C GLY A 84 -4.00 -8.13 11.79
N LYS A 85 -4.68 -8.47 10.71
CA LYS A 85 -4.03 -8.77 9.42
C LYS A 85 -3.66 -7.51 8.65
N VAL A 86 -4.35 -6.41 8.91
CA VAL A 86 -4.09 -5.12 8.29
C VAL A 86 -3.99 -4.07 9.39
N LYS A 87 -2.94 -3.26 9.32
CA LYS A 87 -2.79 -2.06 10.16
C LYS A 87 -2.61 -0.87 9.24
N VAL A 88 -3.23 0.24 9.59
CA VAL A 88 -3.18 1.47 8.81
C VAL A 88 -2.68 2.60 9.70
N MET A 89 -1.68 3.33 9.23
CA MET A 89 -1.14 4.45 9.99
C MET A 89 -0.74 5.60 9.08
N VAL A 90 -0.88 6.80 9.60
CA VAL A 90 -0.39 8.00 8.94
C VAL A 90 1.05 8.24 9.38
N ILE A 91 1.93 8.48 8.41
CA ILE A 91 3.34 8.79 8.67
C ILE A 91 3.66 10.15 8.07
N PRO A 92 4.74 10.79 8.54
CA PRO A 92 5.19 12.03 7.90
C PRO A 92 5.45 11.81 6.42
N ASP A 93 5.36 12.88 5.63
CA ASP A 93 5.73 12.81 4.23
C ASP A 93 7.21 12.52 4.12
N ILE A 94 7.56 11.47 3.39
CA ILE A 94 8.94 10.99 3.28
C ILE A 94 9.48 11.26 1.88
N CYS A 95 10.80 11.43 1.78
CA CYS A 95 11.48 11.59 0.50
C CYS A 95 12.30 10.36 0.11
N SER A 96 12.54 9.45 1.06
CA SER A 96 13.32 8.24 0.78
C SER A 96 13.01 7.15 1.79
N VAL A 97 13.32 5.93 1.41
CA VAL A 97 13.38 4.78 2.31
C VAL A 97 14.84 4.35 2.35
N GLU A 98 15.44 4.41 3.52
CA GLU A 98 16.87 4.13 3.67
C GLU A 98 17.09 2.97 4.61
N PHE A 99 18.11 2.18 4.34
CA PHE A 99 18.46 1.05 5.18
C PHE A 99 19.98 0.95 5.30
N GLY A 100 20.41 0.41 6.43
CA GLY A 100 21.81 0.10 6.63
C GLY A 100 22.09 -1.34 6.22
N ARG A 101 23.20 -1.89 6.71
CA ARG A 101 23.57 -3.26 6.40
C ARG A 101 22.88 -4.22 7.37
N GLY A 102 22.34 -5.33 6.86
CA GLY A 102 21.80 -6.39 7.69
C GLY A 102 20.51 -6.04 8.42
N VAL A 103 19.55 -5.43 7.73
CA VAL A 103 18.30 -4.96 8.36
C VAL A 103 17.30 -6.05 8.73
N GLY A 104 17.49 -7.28 8.25
CA GLY A 104 16.63 -8.40 8.63
C GLY A 104 15.28 -8.47 7.92
N TYR A 105 15.09 -7.74 6.84
CA TYR A 105 13.88 -7.82 6.02
C TYR A 105 14.23 -7.68 4.52
N ASP A 106 13.29 -8.09 3.67
CA ASP A 106 13.43 -7.97 2.21
C ASP A 106 12.90 -6.64 1.72
N ILE A 107 13.48 -6.13 0.64
CA ILE A 107 12.92 -5.02 -0.13
C ILE A 107 12.36 -5.63 -1.41
N ILE A 108 11.08 -5.49 -1.62
CA ILE A 108 10.34 -6.16 -2.68
C ILE A 108 9.59 -5.14 -3.51
N GLU A 109 9.76 -5.19 -4.82
CA GLU A 109 8.92 -4.46 -5.76
C GLU A 109 7.88 -5.43 -6.31
N ARG A 110 6.60 -5.06 -6.24
CA ARG A 110 5.51 -5.86 -6.77
C ARG A 110 4.93 -5.17 -7.99
N ILE A 111 4.87 -5.91 -9.09
CA ILE A 111 4.37 -5.39 -10.36
C ILE A 111 3.06 -6.12 -10.67
N PRO A 112 1.89 -5.41 -10.69
CA PRO A 112 0.62 -6.04 -11.00
C PRO A 112 0.54 -6.42 -12.48
N PRO A 113 -0.41 -7.30 -12.88
CA PRO A 113 -0.63 -7.61 -14.30
C PRO A 113 -1.01 -6.34 -15.08
N GLN A 114 -0.82 -6.38 -16.38
CA GLN A 114 -1.03 -5.22 -17.25
C GLN A 114 -2.43 -4.63 -17.11
N GLN A 115 -3.45 -5.49 -17.07
CA GLN A 115 -4.82 -5.00 -16.94
C GLN A 115 -5.11 -4.28 -15.64
N ILE A 116 -4.37 -4.60 -14.58
CA ILE A 116 -4.48 -3.92 -13.29
C ILE A 116 -3.55 -2.71 -13.25
N ALA A 117 -2.36 -2.82 -13.85
CA ALA A 117 -1.41 -1.71 -13.94
C ALA A 117 -1.99 -0.52 -14.70
N ASP A 118 -2.94 -0.76 -15.61
CA ASP A 118 -3.60 0.31 -16.34
C ASP A 118 -4.58 1.12 -15.50
N ILE A 119 -4.94 0.62 -14.32
CA ILE A 119 -5.75 1.36 -13.36
C ILE A 119 -4.82 2.34 -12.64
N SER A 120 -5.19 3.62 -12.64
CA SER A 120 -4.39 4.64 -11.97
C SER A 120 -5.26 5.54 -11.11
N ALA A 121 -4.69 6.02 -10.02
CA ALA A 121 -5.37 6.97 -9.13
C ALA A 121 -5.72 8.26 -9.89
N THR A 122 -4.88 8.67 -10.83
CA THR A 122 -5.14 9.86 -11.65
C THR A 122 -6.42 9.70 -12.47
N LYS A 123 -6.57 8.56 -13.14
CA LYS A 123 -7.79 8.28 -13.94
C LYS A 123 -9.02 8.19 -13.05
N ILE A 124 -8.90 7.57 -11.89
CA ILE A 124 -10.01 7.44 -10.95
C ILE A 124 -10.43 8.81 -10.42
N ARG A 125 -9.48 9.66 -10.04
CA ARG A 125 -9.79 11.01 -9.57
C ARG A 125 -10.47 11.83 -10.66
N GLU A 126 -10.01 11.70 -11.89
CA GLU A 126 -10.62 12.40 -13.04
C GLU A 126 -12.07 11.98 -13.21
N GLN A 127 -12.35 10.68 -13.14
CA GLN A 127 -13.71 10.16 -13.21
C GLN A 127 -14.56 10.67 -12.04
N MET A 128 -14.02 10.71 -10.83
CA MET A 128 -14.72 11.22 -9.66
C MET A 128 -15.10 12.70 -9.81
N ARG A 129 -14.22 13.49 -10.43
CA ARG A 129 -14.52 14.90 -10.72
C ARG A 129 -15.65 15.04 -11.71
N GLN A 130 -15.65 14.21 -12.76
CA GLN A 130 -16.73 14.20 -13.75
C GLN A 130 -18.06 13.80 -13.14
N GLU A 131 -18.04 12.94 -12.13
CA GLU A 131 -19.24 12.46 -11.42
C GLU A 131 -19.64 13.37 -10.26
N GLY A 132 -18.91 14.44 -10.01
CA GLY A 132 -19.18 15.38 -8.93
C GLY A 132 -18.84 14.84 -7.54
N LYS A 133 -17.99 13.84 -7.42
CA LYS A 133 -17.58 13.25 -6.15
C LYS A 133 -16.32 13.87 -5.56
N LEU A 134 -15.67 14.73 -6.32
CA LEU A 134 -14.50 15.50 -5.88
C LEU A 134 -14.73 16.97 -6.01
#